data_2255ab7762ea2f1ce3e10093b9d0928a
#
_entry.id   2255ab7762ea2f1ce3e10093b9d0928a
#
_cell.length_a   1.000
_cell.length_b   1.000
_cell.length_c   1.000
_cell.angle_alpha   90.00
_cell.angle_beta   90.00
_cell.angle_gamma   90.00
#
_symmetry.space_group_name_H-M   'P 1'
#
loop_
_entity.id
_entity.type
_entity.pdbx_description
1 polymer ?
#
loop_
_entity_poly.entity_id
_entity_poly.type
_entity_poly.pdbx_seq_one_letter_code
_entity_poly.pdbx_strand_id
1 'polypeptide(L)'
;MEIREFAFSQTGLRSLREHSKGQNWPVVYLINNDKPNRSELYVGETTSAGGRFQQHLNNPERRNLDTIRFIFDDQFNKSAILDIEQTLIQMFM
;
A
#
# COMPACT_ATOMS: atom_id res chain seq x y z
N MET A 1 9.66 6.20 10.82
CA MET A 1 8.83 5.85 9.64
C MET A 1 9.57 4.83 8.79
N GLU A 2 8.90 3.77 8.41
CA GLU A 2 9.46 2.74 7.55
C GLU A 2 8.63 2.62 6.28
N ILE A 3 9.29 2.58 5.12
CA ILE A 3 8.63 2.35 3.83
C ILE A 3 9.13 1.02 3.29
N ARG A 4 8.22 0.10 3.00
CA ARG A 4 8.55 -1.22 2.46
C ARG A 4 7.86 -1.40 1.12
N GLU A 5 8.62 -1.85 0.14
CA GLU A 5 8.14 -2.11 -1.21
C GLU A 5 8.01 -3.61 -1.42
N PHE A 6 6.90 -4.02 -2.03
CA PHE A 6 6.64 -5.42 -2.37
C PHE A 6 6.16 -5.49 -3.82
N ALA A 7 6.44 -6.61 -4.47
CA ALA A 7 5.78 -6.90 -5.74
C ALA A 7 4.28 -7.05 -5.51
N PHE A 8 3.46 -6.46 -6.37
CA PHE A 8 2.01 -6.59 -6.28
C PHE A 8 1.58 -7.95 -6.83
N SER A 9 1.80 -8.99 -6.04
CA SER A 9 1.60 -10.40 -6.41
C SER A 9 1.40 -11.23 -5.14
N GLN A 10 1.08 -12.51 -5.32
CA GLN A 10 0.95 -13.43 -4.18
C GLN A 10 2.27 -13.61 -3.43
N THR A 11 3.39 -13.56 -4.15
CA THR A 11 4.72 -13.62 -3.52
C THR A 11 4.97 -12.40 -2.63
N GLY A 12 4.63 -11.21 -3.11
CA GLY A 12 4.74 -9.99 -2.32
C GLY A 12 3.84 -10.01 -1.10
N LEU A 13 2.62 -10.52 -1.24
CA LEU A 13 1.69 -10.67 -0.11
C LEU A 13 2.26 -11.60 0.96
N ARG A 14 2.89 -12.70 0.55
CA ARG A 14 3.52 -13.62 1.49
C ARG A 14 4.63 -12.94 2.27
N SER A 15 5.45 -12.14 1.59
CA SER A 15 6.52 -11.37 2.24
C SER A 15 5.95 -10.36 3.24
N LEU A 16 4.86 -9.68 2.89
CA LEU A 16 4.21 -8.74 3.80
C LEU A 16 3.71 -9.44 5.06
N ARG A 17 3.13 -10.62 4.92
CA ARG A 17 2.59 -11.37 6.06
C ARG A 17 3.64 -11.80 7.07
N GLU A 18 4.90 -11.82 6.67
CA GLU A 18 6.03 -12.08 7.55
C GLU A 18 6.46 -10.83 8.34
N HIS A 19 5.98 -9.66 7.94
CA HIS A 19 6.30 -8.41 8.61
C HIS A 19 5.45 -8.24 9.86
N SER A 20 6.06 -7.86 10.98
CA SER A 20 5.37 -7.76 12.27
C SER A 20 4.21 -6.75 12.27
N LYS A 21 4.29 -5.70 11.44
CA LYS A 21 3.24 -4.68 11.32
C LYS A 21 2.32 -4.90 10.14
N GLY A 22 2.38 -6.07 9.51
CA GLY A 22 1.51 -6.42 8.39
C GLY A 22 0.06 -6.72 8.79
N GLN A 23 -0.22 -6.82 10.10
CA GLN A 23 -1.54 -7.15 10.63
C GLN A 23 -1.84 -6.27 11.83
N ASN A 24 -3.09 -5.79 11.91
CA ASN A 24 -3.60 -5.03 13.05
C ASN A 24 -2.79 -3.79 13.39
N TRP A 25 -2.20 -3.16 12.40
CA TRP A 25 -1.42 -1.93 12.59
C TRP A 25 -1.83 -0.90 11.52
N PRO A 26 -2.08 0.36 11.91
CA PRO A 26 -2.43 1.39 10.93
C PRO A 26 -1.30 1.63 9.95
N VAL A 27 -1.61 1.55 8.65
CA VAL A 27 -0.63 1.80 7.60
C VAL A 27 -1.28 2.60 6.47
N VAL A 28 -0.44 3.35 5.75
CA VAL A 28 -0.81 3.92 4.46
C VAL A 28 -0.17 3.05 3.39
N TYR A 29 -0.90 2.78 2.32
CA TYR A 29 -0.36 2.02 1.21
C TYR A 29 -0.54 2.77 -0.10
N LEU A 30 0.34 2.45 -1.05
CA LEU A 30 0.37 3.06 -2.36
C LEU A 30 0.64 1.95 -3.37
N ILE A 31 -0.26 1.81 -4.34
CA ILE A 31 -0.14 0.80 -5.40
C ILE A 31 0.01 1.53 -6.72
N ASN A 32 1.03 1.17 -7.48
CA ASN A 32 1.27 1.80 -8.79
C ASN A 32 1.88 0.81 -9.77
N ASN A 33 2.00 1.24 -11.03
CA ASN A 33 2.79 0.51 -12.01
C ASN A 33 4.04 1.31 -12.36
N ASP A 34 5.09 0.61 -12.78
CA ASP A 34 6.37 1.21 -13.15
C ASP A 34 6.49 1.52 -14.64
N LYS A 35 5.38 1.43 -15.38
CA LYS A 35 5.40 1.67 -16.82
C LYS A 35 5.36 3.16 -17.12
N PRO A 36 6.28 3.70 -17.94
CA PRO A 36 6.38 5.14 -18.16
C PRO A 36 5.18 5.76 -18.89
N ASN A 37 4.35 4.95 -19.56
CA ASN A 37 3.23 5.46 -20.35
C ASN A 37 1.87 5.33 -19.64
N ARG A 38 1.84 4.85 -18.40
CA ARG A 38 0.61 4.70 -17.62
C ARG A 38 0.89 5.06 -16.17
N SER A 39 0.22 6.08 -15.69
CA SER A 39 0.29 6.47 -14.28
C SER A 39 -1.02 6.10 -13.61
N GLU A 40 -1.14 4.85 -13.20
CA GLU A 40 -2.21 4.41 -12.31
C GLU A 40 -1.66 4.39 -10.89
N LEU A 41 -2.38 5.03 -9.98
CA LEU A 41 -1.98 5.15 -8.60
C LEU A 41 -3.19 4.99 -7.70
N TYR A 42 -3.07 4.11 -6.71
CA TYR A 42 -4.04 3.97 -5.64
C TYR A 42 -3.37 4.24 -4.31
N VAL A 43 -3.96 5.12 -3.52
CA VAL A 43 -3.48 5.43 -2.17
C VAL A 43 -4.63 5.15 -1.20
N GLY A 44 -4.33 4.48 -0.12
CA GLY A 44 -5.33 4.15 0.88
C GLY A 44 -4.74 3.94 2.25
N GLU A 45 -5.62 3.69 3.21
CA GLU A 45 -5.23 3.37 4.59
C GLU A 45 -5.90 2.08 5.02
N THR A 46 -5.28 1.38 5.95
CA THR A 46 -5.87 0.18 6.53
C THR A 46 -5.20 -0.17 7.85
N THR A 47 -5.94 -0.85 8.72
CA THR A 47 -5.36 -1.51 9.89
C THR A 47 -5.07 -2.99 9.63
N SER A 48 -5.36 -3.47 8.42
CA SER A 48 -5.12 -4.86 8.02
C SER A 48 -4.45 -4.88 6.65
N ALA A 49 -3.13 -4.65 6.64
CA ALA A 49 -2.37 -4.55 5.40
C ALA A 49 -2.47 -5.82 4.55
N GLY A 50 -2.32 -7.00 5.17
CA GLY A 50 -2.42 -8.27 4.45
C GLY A 50 -3.78 -8.50 3.84
N GLY A 51 -4.85 -8.23 4.58
CA GLY A 51 -6.21 -8.38 4.07
C GLY A 51 -6.53 -7.43 2.92
N ARG A 52 -6.09 -6.18 3.05
CA ARG A 52 -6.31 -5.20 2.00
C ARG A 52 -5.49 -5.52 0.74
N PHE A 53 -4.27 -5.98 0.90
CA PHE A 53 -3.42 -6.42 -0.20
C PHE A 53 -4.11 -7.54 -0.98
N GLN A 54 -4.61 -8.57 -0.27
CA GLN A 54 -5.33 -9.68 -0.90
C GLN A 54 -6.57 -9.18 -1.64
N GLN A 55 -7.31 -8.26 -1.05
CA GLN A 55 -8.51 -7.69 -1.67
C GLN A 55 -8.19 -7.00 -2.99
N HIS A 56 -7.10 -6.22 -3.03
CA HIS A 56 -6.67 -5.56 -4.27
C HIS A 56 -6.17 -6.55 -5.31
N LEU A 57 -5.45 -7.60 -4.90
CA LEU A 57 -5.00 -8.64 -5.82
C LEU A 57 -6.17 -9.35 -6.50
N ASN A 58 -7.27 -9.53 -5.78
CA ASN A 58 -8.45 -10.20 -6.30
C ASN A 58 -9.31 -9.31 -7.20
N ASN A 59 -9.00 -8.02 -7.29
CA ASN A 59 -9.78 -7.08 -8.09
C ASN A 59 -9.20 -7.01 -9.50
N PRO A 60 -9.94 -7.45 -10.55
CA PRO A 60 -9.42 -7.45 -11.91
C PRO A 60 -9.11 -6.05 -12.45
N GLU A 61 -9.66 -4.99 -11.86
CA GLU A 61 -9.35 -3.61 -12.24
C GLU A 61 -7.93 -3.20 -11.83
N ARG A 62 -7.28 -3.97 -10.93
CA ARG A 62 -5.93 -3.69 -10.42
C ARG A 62 -4.84 -4.50 -11.13
N ARG A 63 -5.19 -5.32 -12.12
CA ARG A 63 -4.24 -6.26 -12.74
C ARG A 63 -3.06 -5.60 -13.47
N ASN A 64 -3.17 -4.32 -13.79
CA ASN A 64 -2.08 -3.56 -14.44
C ASN A 64 -1.09 -2.96 -13.45
N LEU A 65 -1.32 -3.11 -12.16
CA LEU A 65 -0.44 -2.61 -11.11
C LEU A 65 0.58 -3.68 -10.79
N ASP A 66 1.82 -3.27 -10.51
CA ASP A 66 2.91 -4.21 -10.30
C ASP A 66 3.67 -4.00 -8.98
N THR A 67 3.50 -2.87 -8.33
CA THR A 67 4.24 -2.52 -7.12
C THR A 67 3.30 -1.99 -6.06
N ILE A 68 3.48 -2.43 -4.82
CA ILE A 68 2.77 -1.89 -3.67
C ILE A 68 3.79 -1.48 -2.61
N ARG A 69 3.58 -0.30 -2.03
CA ARG A 69 4.41 0.22 -0.95
C ARG A 69 3.56 0.46 0.28
N PHE A 70 4.09 0.08 1.43
CA PHE A 70 3.44 0.33 2.72
C PHE A 70 4.30 1.26 3.54
N ILE A 71 3.65 2.22 4.18
CA ILE A 71 4.30 3.16 5.10
C ILE A 71 3.87 2.79 6.50
N PHE A 72 4.84 2.39 7.32
CA PHE A 72 4.63 2.00 8.71
C PHE A 72 5.24 3.05 9.63
N ASP A 73 4.54 3.37 10.72
CA ASP A 73 5.07 4.27 11.74
C ASP A 73 4.45 3.91 13.08
N ASP A 74 5.26 3.87 14.13
CA ASP A 74 4.80 3.53 15.47
C ASP A 74 3.84 4.57 16.04
N GLN A 75 3.85 5.77 15.48
CA GLN A 75 3.05 6.90 15.96
C GLN A 75 1.79 7.14 15.12
N PHE A 76 1.49 6.26 14.18
CA PHE A 76 0.32 6.45 13.33
C PHE A 76 -0.95 6.36 14.15
N ASN A 77 -1.80 7.37 13.96
CA ASN A 77 -3.21 7.34 14.31
C ASN A 77 -4.01 7.69 13.05
N LYS A 78 -5.32 7.59 13.14
CA LYS A 78 -6.16 7.78 11.95
C LYS A 78 -5.99 9.16 11.31
N SER A 79 -5.84 10.22 12.11
CA SER A 79 -5.67 11.58 11.59
C SER A 79 -4.34 11.73 10.86
N ALA A 80 -3.24 11.21 11.42
CA ALA A 80 -1.93 11.26 10.77
C ALA A 80 -1.93 10.49 9.46
N ILE A 81 -2.60 9.33 9.40
CA ILE A 81 -2.72 8.52 8.21
C ILE A 81 -3.44 9.28 7.09
N LEU A 82 -4.54 9.94 7.41
CA LEU A 82 -5.30 10.72 6.41
C LEU A 82 -4.47 11.86 5.85
N ASP A 83 -3.67 12.53 6.68
CA ASP A 83 -2.79 13.61 6.22
C ASP A 83 -1.72 13.08 5.27
N ILE A 84 -1.12 11.94 5.59
CA ILE A 84 -0.10 11.32 4.73
C ILE A 84 -0.72 10.87 3.41
N GLU A 85 -1.91 10.27 3.45
CA GLU A 85 -2.63 9.84 2.25
C GLU A 85 -2.86 11.03 1.31
N GLN A 86 -3.33 12.15 1.82
CA GLN A 86 -3.57 13.34 1.00
C GLN A 86 -2.26 13.91 0.43
N THR A 87 -1.21 13.93 1.22
CA THR A 87 0.09 14.39 0.77
C THR A 87 0.62 13.53 -0.38
N LEU A 88 0.48 12.20 -0.27
CA LEU A 88 0.91 11.28 -1.32
C LEU A 88 0.11 11.49 -2.60
N ILE A 89 -1.20 11.68 -2.50
CA ILE A 89 -2.04 11.94 -3.66
C ILE A 89 -1.56 13.21 -4.37
N GLN A 90 -1.28 14.26 -3.63
CA GLN A 90 -0.79 15.51 -4.21
C GLN A 90 0.58 15.35 -4.87
N MET A 91 1.46 14.56 -4.29
CA MET A 91 2.80 14.34 -4.84
C MET A 91 2.79 13.56 -6.16
N PHE A 92 1.82 12.65 -6.34
CA PHE A 92 1.77 11.77 -7.50
C PHE A 92 0.71 12.16 -8.52
N MET A 93 0.00 13.22 -8.29
CA MET A 93 -0.90 13.82 -9.28
C MET A 93 -0.16 14.93 -10.03
#